data_8846c767bac0f0b945de0a55a3921e4d
#
_entry.id   8846c767bac0f0b945de0a55a3921e4d
#
_cell.length_a   1.000
_cell.length_b   1.000
_cell.length_c   1.000
_cell.angle_alpha   90.00
_cell.angle_beta   90.00
_cell.angle_gamma   90.00
#
_symmetry.space_group_name_H-M   'P 1'
#
loop_
_entity.id
_entity.type
_entity.pdbx_description
1 polymer ?
#
loop_
_entity_poly.entity_id
_entity_poly.type
_entity_poly.pdbx_seq_one_letter_code
_entity_poly.pdbx_strand_id
1 'polypeptide(L)'
;AYEIASRLVGSEMCIRDRYLQKVAKQTKLPLRLMGHSKGGNLAVYAAVNSDRKLQDRIDIIYSNDGPGFNDSMIDPGMYRNLTDRIRSIVPESSIVGMLFEHEEEYEVVKSSGSGAGQHDVMSWEVRGTTLVHLNHVDGKSVLVDKALKSWIGEMDEKQREVFVDTLFGILDEADIRTVDDLANMNYTKFMELMKAKSSLDKETQDTMRDTFLKLVQKSAKTVAEHLLNK
;
A
#
# COMPACT_ATOMS: atom_id res chain seq x y z
N ALA A 1 -1.03 -19.72 -0.56
CA ALA A 1 -1.14 -18.44 -1.22
C ALA A 1 -0.52 -17.30 -0.44
N TYR A 2 -0.64 -17.20 0.93
CA TYR A 2 0.28 -16.35 1.71
C TYR A 2 1.72 -16.79 1.39
N GLU A 3 1.96 -18.07 1.26
CA GLU A 3 3.20 -18.62 0.73
C GLU A 3 3.46 -18.25 -0.73
N ILE A 4 2.43 -18.06 -1.57
CA ILE A 4 2.56 -17.55 -2.94
C ILE A 4 2.67 -16.02 -2.89
N ALA A 5 1.88 -15.30 -2.11
CA ALA A 5 2.01 -13.85 -1.92
C ALA A 5 3.30 -13.51 -1.14
N SER A 6 3.69 -14.27 -0.13
CA SER A 6 4.99 -14.12 0.54
C SER A 6 6.16 -14.67 -0.29
N ARG A 7 5.95 -15.67 -1.12
CA ARG A 7 6.96 -16.12 -2.11
C ARG A 7 7.05 -15.15 -3.28
N LEU A 8 5.95 -14.56 -3.76
CA LEU A 8 5.97 -13.48 -4.75
C LEU A 8 6.55 -12.20 -4.15
N VAL A 9 6.14 -11.80 -2.95
CA VAL A 9 6.72 -10.67 -2.23
C VAL A 9 8.18 -10.98 -1.85
N GLY A 10 8.49 -12.16 -1.34
CA GLY A 10 9.86 -12.57 -1.04
C GLY A 10 10.74 -12.73 -2.29
N SER A 11 10.21 -13.26 -3.39
CA SER A 11 10.95 -13.37 -4.65
C SER A 11 11.14 -12.01 -5.32
N GLU A 12 10.16 -11.14 -5.28
CA GLU A 12 10.27 -9.77 -5.81
C GLU A 12 11.23 -8.92 -4.96
N MET A 13 11.21 -9.05 -3.63
CA MET A 13 12.17 -8.42 -2.74
C MET A 13 13.60 -8.91 -3.05
N CYS A 14 13.83 -10.21 -3.14
CA CYS A 14 15.13 -10.78 -3.53
C CYS A 14 15.58 -10.35 -4.94
N ILE A 15 14.67 -10.25 -5.91
CA ILE A 15 14.98 -9.79 -7.27
C ILE A 15 15.41 -8.32 -7.24
N ARG A 16 14.76 -7.47 -6.46
CA ARG A 16 15.08 -6.04 -6.37
C ARG A 16 16.36 -5.76 -5.61
N ASP A 17 16.65 -6.47 -4.53
CA ASP A 17 17.93 -6.39 -3.84
C ASP A 17 19.06 -6.74 -4.79
N ARG A 18 18.91 -7.80 -5.59
CA ARG A 18 19.86 -8.18 -6.64
C ARG A 18 19.95 -7.14 -7.75
N TYR A 19 18.82 -6.53 -8.13
CA TYR A 19 18.80 -5.47 -9.16
C TYR A 19 19.55 -4.23 -8.67
N LEU A 20 19.25 -3.74 -7.46
CA LEU A 20 19.92 -2.59 -6.89
C LEU A 20 21.43 -2.82 -6.78
N GLN A 21 21.85 -3.99 -6.28
CA GLN A 21 23.26 -4.37 -6.20
C GLN A 21 23.91 -4.45 -7.59
N LYS A 22 23.20 -4.95 -8.59
CA LYS A 22 23.71 -5.04 -9.97
C LYS A 22 23.92 -3.64 -10.57
N VAL A 23 22.96 -2.74 -10.40
CA VAL A 23 23.08 -1.34 -10.84
C VAL A 23 24.23 -0.65 -10.12
N ALA A 24 24.33 -0.83 -8.80
CA ALA A 24 25.38 -0.25 -7.99
C ALA A 24 26.81 -0.67 -8.40
N LYS A 25 26.95 -1.86 -8.98
CA LYS A 25 28.25 -2.33 -9.56
C LYS A 25 28.58 -1.67 -10.89
N GLN A 26 27.58 -1.19 -11.63
CA GLN A 26 27.78 -0.58 -12.96
C GLN A 26 28.11 0.92 -12.90
N THR A 27 27.86 1.57 -11.78
CA THR A 27 28.14 2.99 -11.59
C THR A 27 28.73 3.25 -10.21
N LYS A 28 29.51 4.33 -10.10
CA LYS A 28 30.00 4.87 -8.81
C LYS A 28 29.24 6.14 -8.38
N LEU A 29 28.27 6.59 -9.18
CA LEU A 29 27.48 7.78 -8.90
C LEU A 29 26.54 7.56 -7.70
N PRO A 30 26.10 8.62 -7.03
CA PRO A 30 24.99 8.55 -6.08
C PRO A 30 23.75 7.93 -6.74
N LEU A 31 22.98 7.19 -5.96
CA LEU A 31 21.79 6.48 -6.43
C LEU A 31 20.54 7.19 -5.92
N ARG A 32 19.57 7.34 -6.78
CA ARG A 32 18.21 7.76 -6.42
C ARG A 32 17.27 6.62 -6.75
N LEU A 33 16.51 6.21 -5.75
CA LEU A 33 15.52 5.16 -5.89
C LEU A 33 14.15 5.79 -5.96
N MET A 34 13.26 5.19 -6.74
CA MET A 34 11.88 5.64 -6.77
C MET A 34 10.94 4.52 -7.18
N GLY A 35 9.73 4.59 -6.69
CA GLY A 35 8.66 3.69 -7.06
C GLY A 35 7.29 4.26 -6.73
N HIS A 36 6.28 3.72 -7.38
CA HIS A 36 4.89 4.01 -7.14
C HIS A 36 4.21 2.78 -6.54
N SER A 37 3.30 2.99 -5.59
CA SER A 37 2.55 1.92 -4.97
C SER A 37 3.48 0.85 -4.37
N LYS A 38 3.26 -0.42 -4.64
CA LYS A 38 4.17 -1.51 -4.28
C LYS A 38 5.62 -1.24 -4.68
N GLY A 39 5.86 -0.52 -5.80
CA GLY A 39 7.19 -0.13 -6.24
C GLY A 39 7.89 0.83 -5.26
N GLY A 40 7.16 1.73 -4.61
CA GLY A 40 7.65 2.60 -3.56
C GLY A 40 8.09 1.81 -2.33
N ASN A 41 7.21 0.94 -1.84
CA ASN A 41 7.52 0.02 -0.75
C ASN A 41 8.79 -0.83 -1.04
N LEU A 42 8.88 -1.41 -2.23
CA LEU A 42 10.03 -2.21 -2.64
C LEU A 42 11.32 -1.39 -2.77
N ALA A 43 11.25 -0.12 -3.15
CA ALA A 43 12.42 0.76 -3.22
C ALA A 43 12.99 1.04 -1.81
N VAL A 44 12.10 1.32 -0.85
CA VAL A 44 12.47 1.49 0.57
C VAL A 44 13.05 0.19 1.13
N TYR A 45 12.36 -0.94 0.92
CA TYR A 45 12.83 -2.25 1.39
C TYR A 45 14.23 -2.60 0.89
N ALA A 46 14.47 -2.43 -0.41
CA ALA A 46 15.78 -2.72 -1.01
C ALA A 46 16.88 -1.81 -0.45
N ALA A 47 16.58 -0.55 -0.18
CA ALA A 47 17.53 0.38 0.42
C ALA A 47 17.87 -0.03 1.86
N VAL A 48 16.85 -0.32 2.69
CA VAL A 48 17.02 -0.68 4.10
C VAL A 48 17.83 -1.99 4.26
N ASN A 49 17.56 -2.98 3.40
CA ASN A 49 18.24 -4.27 3.44
C ASN A 49 19.59 -4.30 2.68
N SER A 50 20.02 -3.17 2.14
CA SER A 50 21.34 -3.06 1.50
C SER A 50 22.47 -2.96 2.53
N ASP A 51 23.69 -3.37 2.12
CA ASP A 51 24.86 -3.16 2.95
C ASP A 51 25.17 -1.65 3.13
N ARG A 52 25.91 -1.31 4.19
CA ARG A 52 26.21 0.09 4.54
C ARG A 52 26.88 0.87 3.41
N LYS A 53 27.77 0.23 2.64
CA LYS A 53 28.48 0.88 1.53
C LYS A 53 27.52 1.28 0.43
N LEU A 54 26.50 0.48 0.19
CA LEU A 54 25.47 0.78 -0.79
C LEU A 54 24.50 1.84 -0.26
N GLN A 55 24.10 1.73 1.01
CA GLN A 55 23.27 2.76 1.67
C GLN A 55 23.93 4.14 1.64
N ASP A 56 25.25 4.23 1.87
CA ASP A 56 26.00 5.51 1.83
C ASP A 56 25.99 6.17 0.44
N ARG A 57 25.69 5.41 -0.60
CA ARG A 57 25.55 5.91 -1.97
C ARG A 57 24.12 6.29 -2.34
N ILE A 58 23.14 5.90 -1.53
CA ILE A 58 21.75 6.27 -1.77
C ILE A 58 21.54 7.71 -1.29
N ASP A 59 21.26 8.61 -2.24
CA ASP A 59 21.02 10.02 -2.01
C ASP A 59 19.59 10.24 -1.50
N ILE A 60 18.61 9.67 -2.20
CA ILE A 60 17.19 9.85 -1.89
C ILE A 60 16.36 8.66 -2.39
N ILE A 61 15.27 8.38 -1.69
CA ILE A 61 14.31 7.32 -2.00
C ILE A 61 12.93 7.96 -2.09
N TYR A 62 12.29 7.91 -3.25
CA TYR A 62 10.92 8.37 -3.44
C TYR A 62 9.95 7.20 -3.38
N SER A 63 9.04 7.23 -2.40
CA SER A 63 7.91 6.32 -2.28
C SER A 63 6.63 7.09 -2.63
N ASN A 64 6.15 6.91 -3.85
CA ASN A 64 4.96 7.60 -4.33
C ASN A 64 3.73 6.73 -4.03
N ASP A 65 2.97 7.12 -3.03
CA ASP A 65 1.77 6.42 -2.52
C ASP A 65 2.01 4.92 -2.28
N GLY A 66 3.23 4.59 -1.81
CA GLY A 66 3.62 3.24 -1.43
C GLY A 66 3.17 2.92 -0.01
N PRO A 67 2.69 1.69 0.26
CA PRO A 67 2.36 1.27 1.62
C PRO A 67 3.63 1.17 2.48
N GLY A 68 3.47 1.38 3.79
CA GLY A 68 4.51 1.15 4.78
C GLY A 68 4.82 -0.32 5.01
N PHE A 69 5.33 -0.63 6.18
CA PHE A 69 5.74 -1.98 6.57
C PHE A 69 5.10 -2.39 7.89
N ASN A 70 5.01 -3.69 8.13
CA ASN A 70 4.82 -4.20 9.47
C ASN A 70 6.17 -4.65 10.05
N ASP A 71 6.26 -4.75 11.37
CA ASP A 71 7.50 -5.07 12.08
C ASP A 71 8.11 -6.44 11.72
N SER A 72 7.33 -7.36 11.12
CA SER A 72 7.82 -8.65 10.66
C SER A 72 8.50 -8.59 9.28
N MET A 73 8.27 -7.51 8.52
CA MET A 73 8.78 -7.37 7.14
C MET A 73 10.11 -6.64 7.07
N ILE A 74 10.39 -5.76 8.00
CA ILE A 74 11.56 -4.88 7.98
C ILE A 74 12.05 -4.65 9.41
N ASP A 75 13.37 -4.56 9.59
CA ASP A 75 13.94 -4.17 10.89
C ASP A 75 13.72 -2.67 11.13
N PRO A 76 12.96 -2.28 12.18
CA PRO A 76 12.66 -0.87 12.43
C PRO A 76 13.91 -0.02 12.70
N GLY A 77 14.96 -0.61 13.29
CA GLY A 77 16.20 0.10 13.56
C GLY A 77 16.98 0.40 12.28
N MET A 78 17.02 -0.54 11.35
CA MET A 78 17.63 -0.34 10.04
C MET A 78 16.82 0.68 9.21
N TYR A 79 15.51 0.63 9.30
CA TYR A 79 14.61 1.57 8.60
C TYR A 79 14.86 3.01 9.07
N ARG A 80 14.86 3.25 10.39
CA ARG A 80 15.10 4.59 10.97
C ARG A 80 16.41 5.22 10.54
N ASN A 81 17.43 4.44 10.23
CA ASN A 81 18.71 4.96 9.75
C ASN A 81 18.64 5.60 8.35
N LEU A 82 17.53 5.41 7.62
CA LEU A 82 17.34 5.95 6.28
C LEU A 82 16.15 6.90 6.16
N THR A 83 15.40 7.16 7.25
CA THR A 83 14.20 8.02 7.21
C THR A 83 14.48 9.40 6.64
N ASP A 84 15.62 10.01 6.96
CA ASP A 84 16.02 11.32 6.44
C ASP A 84 16.22 11.36 4.90
N ARG A 85 16.35 10.18 4.28
CA ARG A 85 16.52 10.04 2.83
C ARG A 85 15.28 9.56 2.13
N ILE A 86 14.24 9.18 2.88
CA ILE A 86 12.97 8.72 2.32
C ILE A 86 12.04 9.93 2.15
N ARG A 87 11.45 10.03 0.98
CA ARG A 87 10.40 10.96 0.62
C ARG A 87 9.14 10.18 0.29
N SER A 88 8.29 10.01 1.28
CA SER A 88 6.96 9.42 1.09
C SER A 88 5.99 10.50 0.66
N ILE A 89 5.51 10.40 -0.57
CA ILE A 89 4.60 11.37 -1.17
C ILE A 89 3.25 10.67 -1.32
N VAL A 90 2.20 11.26 -0.76
CA VAL A 90 0.84 10.70 -0.78
C VAL A 90 -0.16 11.74 -1.28
N PRO A 91 -1.20 11.37 -2.02
CA PRO A 91 -2.27 12.30 -2.37
C PRO A 91 -3.14 12.64 -1.15
N GLU A 92 -3.91 13.72 -1.23
CA GLU A 92 -4.77 14.20 -0.14
C GLU A 92 -5.80 13.16 0.35
N SER A 93 -6.25 12.26 -0.53
CA SER A 93 -7.15 11.14 -0.19
C SER A 93 -6.46 9.79 -0.39
N SER A 94 -5.23 9.66 0.09
CA SER A 94 -4.48 8.40 0.02
C SER A 94 -5.18 7.30 0.81
N ILE A 95 -5.24 6.12 0.21
CA ILE A 95 -5.63 4.86 0.87
C ILE A 95 -4.42 3.94 0.95
N VAL A 96 -3.73 3.73 -0.16
CA VAL A 96 -2.61 2.79 -0.27
C VAL A 96 -1.41 3.27 0.53
N GLY A 97 -1.01 4.53 0.37
CA GLY A 97 0.13 5.12 1.07
C GLY A 97 -0.08 5.28 2.58
N MET A 98 -1.31 5.10 3.06
CA MET A 98 -1.61 5.12 4.49
C MET A 98 -1.65 3.71 5.12
N LEU A 99 -1.51 2.65 4.32
CA LEU A 99 -1.49 1.28 4.83
C LEU A 99 -0.15 0.97 5.53
N PHE A 100 -0.24 0.25 6.64
CA PHE A 100 0.89 -0.15 7.50
C PHE A 100 1.61 1.04 8.17
N GLU A 101 2.76 0.77 8.80
CA GLU A 101 3.49 1.78 9.54
C GLU A 101 4.59 2.40 8.67
N HIS A 102 4.76 3.71 8.83
CA HIS A 102 5.82 4.51 8.26
C HIS A 102 6.67 5.09 9.39
N GLU A 103 7.98 5.04 9.27
CA GLU A 103 8.91 5.66 10.22
C GLU A 103 9.26 7.10 9.78
N GLU A 104 9.09 7.43 8.50
CA GLU A 104 9.30 8.76 7.94
C GLU A 104 8.01 9.60 7.91
N GLU A 105 8.19 10.93 7.83
CA GLU A 105 7.09 11.84 7.53
C GLU A 105 6.72 11.78 6.05
N TYR A 106 5.43 11.95 5.74
CA TYR A 106 4.94 11.99 4.37
C TYR A 106 4.60 13.42 3.92
N GLU A 107 4.84 13.69 2.64
CA GLU A 107 4.46 14.92 1.96
C GLU A 107 3.10 14.71 1.27
N VAL A 108 2.13 15.58 1.55
CA VAL A 108 0.80 15.48 0.95
C VAL A 108 0.74 16.32 -0.32
N VAL A 109 0.21 15.74 -1.39
CA VAL A 109 0.06 16.43 -2.67
C VAL A 109 -1.40 16.47 -3.11
N LYS A 110 -1.73 17.53 -3.84
CA LYS A 110 -3.05 17.71 -4.43
C LYS A 110 -3.23 16.83 -5.65
N SER A 111 -4.41 16.22 -5.78
CA SER A 111 -4.78 15.42 -6.93
C SER A 111 -6.07 15.94 -7.57
N SER A 112 -6.17 15.85 -8.88
CA SER A 112 -7.41 16.07 -9.65
C SER A 112 -8.31 14.83 -9.67
N GLY A 113 -7.78 13.67 -9.24
CA GLY A 113 -8.54 12.43 -9.09
C GLY A 113 -9.49 12.46 -7.90
N SER A 114 -10.32 11.44 -7.76
CA SER A 114 -11.23 11.28 -6.63
C SER A 114 -11.14 9.88 -6.04
N GLY A 115 -11.23 9.77 -4.72
CA GLY A 115 -11.18 8.47 -4.02
C GLY A 115 -9.94 7.66 -4.42
N ALA A 116 -10.12 6.38 -4.77
CA ALA A 116 -9.04 5.50 -5.18
C ALA A 116 -8.31 5.96 -6.46
N GLY A 117 -8.95 6.77 -7.31
CA GLY A 117 -8.32 7.34 -8.51
C GLY A 117 -7.18 8.32 -8.20
N GLN A 118 -7.08 8.83 -6.98
CA GLN A 118 -5.94 9.63 -6.55
C GLN A 118 -4.63 8.83 -6.41
N HIS A 119 -4.74 7.50 -6.35
CA HIS A 119 -3.57 6.61 -6.37
C HIS A 119 -2.78 6.70 -7.68
N ASP A 120 -3.42 7.12 -8.77
CA ASP A 120 -2.74 7.40 -10.04
C ASP A 120 -1.88 8.67 -9.92
N VAL A 121 -0.57 8.54 -9.98
CA VAL A 121 0.38 9.67 -9.92
C VAL A 121 0.17 10.67 -11.06
N MET A 122 -0.44 10.26 -12.18
CA MET A 122 -0.74 11.15 -13.30
C MET A 122 -1.88 12.11 -12.99
N SER A 123 -2.66 11.84 -11.94
CA SER A 123 -3.70 12.73 -11.43
C SER A 123 -3.16 13.83 -10.50
N TRP A 124 -1.88 13.77 -10.08
CA TRP A 124 -1.29 14.70 -9.15
C TRP A 124 -1.02 16.05 -9.80
N GLU A 125 -1.43 17.12 -9.12
CA GLU A 125 -1.29 18.46 -9.68
C GLU A 125 0.15 18.95 -9.64
N VAL A 126 0.60 19.52 -10.78
CA VAL A 126 1.94 20.10 -10.95
C VAL A 126 1.80 21.57 -11.22
N ARG A 127 2.62 22.39 -10.57
CA ARG A 127 2.76 23.81 -10.84
C ARG A 127 4.21 24.13 -11.17
N GLY A 128 4.47 24.46 -12.44
CA GLY A 128 5.83 24.63 -12.94
C GLY A 128 6.60 23.30 -12.91
N THR A 129 7.60 23.19 -12.07
CA THR A 129 8.46 21.99 -11.92
C THR A 129 8.23 21.23 -10.62
N THR A 130 7.20 21.58 -9.83
CA THR A 130 6.95 21.02 -8.51
C THR A 130 5.52 20.51 -8.38
N LEU A 131 5.32 19.51 -7.55
CA LEU A 131 4.00 19.08 -7.12
C LEU A 131 3.32 20.16 -6.27
N VAL A 132 2.00 20.24 -6.31
CA VAL A 132 1.22 21.12 -5.43
C VAL A 132 1.07 20.45 -4.08
N HIS A 133 1.82 20.92 -3.07
CA HIS A 133 1.79 20.38 -1.72
C HIS A 133 0.63 20.92 -0.91
N LEU A 134 0.11 20.10 -0.01
CA LEU A 134 -0.90 20.39 0.98
C LEU A 134 -0.35 20.15 2.39
N ASN A 135 -0.95 20.77 3.39
CA ASN A 135 -0.47 20.67 4.77
C ASN A 135 -0.84 19.34 5.45
N HIS A 136 -1.87 18.65 4.98
CA HIS A 136 -2.37 17.41 5.58
C HIS A 136 -3.25 16.65 4.58
N VAL A 137 -3.40 15.35 4.81
CA VAL A 137 -4.41 14.52 4.14
C VAL A 137 -5.81 14.95 4.56
N ASP A 138 -6.81 14.66 3.74
CA ASP A 138 -8.20 14.97 4.09
C ASP A 138 -8.68 14.12 5.29
N GLY A 139 -9.69 14.65 6.01
CA GLY A 139 -10.23 13.96 7.19
C GLY A 139 -10.86 12.61 6.87
N LYS A 140 -11.30 12.38 5.61
CA LYS A 140 -11.86 11.10 5.17
C LYS A 140 -10.77 10.04 5.02
N SER A 141 -9.60 10.41 4.50
CA SER A 141 -8.44 9.52 4.41
C SER A 141 -7.99 9.04 5.77
N VAL A 142 -7.93 9.93 6.76
CA VAL A 142 -7.60 9.55 8.16
C VAL A 142 -8.61 8.57 8.73
N LEU A 143 -9.91 8.75 8.43
CA LEU A 143 -10.96 7.83 8.90
C LEU A 143 -10.86 6.46 8.23
N VAL A 144 -10.60 6.43 6.93
CA VAL A 144 -10.40 5.19 6.16
C VAL A 144 -9.17 4.45 6.67
N ASP A 145 -8.05 5.14 6.90
CA ASP A 145 -6.84 4.54 7.48
C ASP A 145 -7.13 3.87 8.84
N LYS A 146 -7.76 4.59 9.77
CA LYS A 146 -8.13 4.04 11.08
C LYS A 146 -9.03 2.81 10.96
N ALA A 147 -10.01 2.84 10.07
CA ALA A 147 -10.92 1.72 9.84
C ALA A 147 -10.18 0.51 9.28
N LEU A 148 -9.30 0.71 8.30
CA LEU A 148 -8.49 -0.34 7.68
C LEU A 148 -7.49 -0.94 8.67
N LYS A 149 -6.73 -0.13 9.40
CA LYS A 149 -5.79 -0.60 10.41
C LYS A 149 -6.49 -1.41 11.50
N SER A 150 -7.62 -0.91 12.01
CA SER A 150 -8.43 -1.62 12.99
C SER A 150 -8.98 -2.95 12.46
N TRP A 151 -9.41 -2.98 11.20
CA TRP A 151 -9.94 -4.17 10.56
C TRP A 151 -8.86 -5.22 10.28
N ILE A 152 -7.70 -4.81 9.73
CA ILE A 152 -6.56 -5.70 9.50
C ILE A 152 -6.03 -6.26 10.83
N GLY A 153 -5.97 -5.42 11.87
CA GLY A 153 -5.51 -5.83 13.21
C GLY A 153 -6.41 -6.85 13.91
N GLU A 154 -7.68 -6.99 13.52
CA GLU A 154 -8.60 -7.99 14.07
C GLU A 154 -8.55 -9.34 13.34
N MET A 155 -7.92 -9.40 12.17
CA MET A 155 -7.73 -10.65 11.44
C MET A 155 -6.51 -11.40 11.99
N ASP A 156 -6.69 -12.68 12.26
CA ASP A 156 -5.54 -13.57 12.45
C ASP A 156 -4.78 -13.80 11.12
N GLU A 157 -3.63 -14.44 11.21
CA GLU A 157 -2.76 -14.67 10.04
C GLU A 157 -3.47 -15.48 8.96
N LYS A 158 -4.20 -16.52 9.34
CA LYS A 158 -4.94 -17.38 8.40
C LYS A 158 -6.08 -16.61 7.72
N GLN A 159 -6.80 -15.79 8.47
CA GLN A 159 -7.88 -14.95 7.92
C GLN A 159 -7.35 -13.92 6.91
N ARG A 160 -6.21 -13.32 7.19
CA ARG A 160 -5.53 -12.39 6.24
C ARG A 160 -5.11 -13.11 4.96
N GLU A 161 -4.51 -14.28 5.09
CA GLU A 161 -4.12 -15.13 3.97
C GLU A 161 -5.31 -15.45 3.07
N VAL A 162 -6.36 -16.04 3.64
CA VAL A 162 -7.59 -16.41 2.92
C VAL A 162 -8.22 -15.19 2.25
N PHE A 163 -8.25 -14.05 2.94
CA PHE A 163 -8.81 -12.82 2.40
C PHE A 163 -8.02 -12.32 1.17
N VAL A 164 -6.71 -12.19 1.30
CA VAL A 164 -5.84 -11.70 0.23
C VAL A 164 -5.91 -12.60 -0.98
N ASP A 165 -5.83 -13.90 -0.80
CA ASP A 165 -5.87 -14.87 -1.88
C ASP A 165 -7.18 -14.90 -2.62
N THR A 166 -8.27 -14.88 -1.86
CA THR A 166 -9.60 -14.85 -2.44
C THR A 166 -9.81 -13.55 -3.21
N LEU A 167 -9.39 -12.41 -2.65
CA LEU A 167 -9.51 -11.10 -3.29
C LEU A 167 -8.75 -11.08 -4.63
N PHE A 168 -7.46 -11.43 -4.61
CA PHE A 168 -6.66 -11.43 -5.84
C PHE A 168 -7.14 -12.48 -6.84
N GLY A 169 -7.58 -13.65 -6.38
CA GLY A 169 -8.17 -14.66 -7.24
C GLY A 169 -9.46 -14.18 -7.93
N ILE A 170 -10.30 -13.39 -7.24
CA ILE A 170 -11.51 -12.79 -7.83
C ILE A 170 -11.14 -11.70 -8.84
N LEU A 171 -10.16 -10.85 -8.51
CA LEU A 171 -9.71 -9.78 -9.39
C LEU A 171 -9.12 -10.35 -10.69
N ASP A 172 -8.34 -11.40 -10.61
CA ASP A 172 -7.73 -12.06 -11.76
C ASP A 172 -8.79 -12.72 -12.66
N GLU A 173 -9.75 -13.45 -12.09
CA GLU A 173 -10.86 -14.05 -12.85
C GLU A 173 -11.79 -13.02 -13.49
N ALA A 174 -11.95 -11.85 -12.87
CA ALA A 174 -12.75 -10.75 -13.40
C ALA A 174 -12.00 -9.88 -14.41
N ASP A 175 -10.75 -10.24 -14.76
CA ASP A 175 -9.83 -9.46 -15.60
C ASP A 175 -9.66 -7.99 -15.12
N ILE A 176 -9.74 -7.79 -13.80
CA ILE A 176 -9.54 -6.49 -13.16
C ILE A 176 -8.05 -6.30 -12.98
N ARG A 177 -7.44 -5.51 -13.87
CA ARG A 177 -5.98 -5.33 -13.94
C ARG A 177 -5.53 -3.92 -13.59
N THR A 178 -6.46 -2.98 -13.54
CA THR A 178 -6.16 -1.58 -13.28
C THR A 178 -6.87 -1.05 -12.05
N VAL A 179 -6.36 0.05 -11.52
CA VAL A 179 -7.01 0.77 -10.39
C VAL A 179 -8.37 1.31 -10.80
N ASP A 180 -8.54 1.71 -12.07
CA ASP A 180 -9.83 2.16 -12.60
C ASP A 180 -10.86 1.03 -12.64
N ASP A 181 -10.47 -0.17 -13.02
CA ASP A 181 -11.34 -1.35 -12.97
C ASP A 181 -11.81 -1.61 -11.53
N LEU A 182 -10.88 -1.51 -10.58
CA LEU A 182 -11.16 -1.69 -9.15
C LEU A 182 -12.07 -0.57 -8.60
N ALA A 183 -11.82 0.68 -8.97
CA ALA A 183 -12.63 1.84 -8.55
C ALA A 183 -14.08 1.76 -9.05
N ASN A 184 -14.31 1.13 -10.19
CA ASN A 184 -15.64 0.88 -10.77
C ASN A 184 -16.32 -0.36 -10.20
N MET A 185 -15.64 -1.14 -9.35
CA MET A 185 -16.21 -2.31 -8.68
C MET A 185 -17.02 -1.86 -7.45
N ASN A 186 -18.33 -2.03 -7.51
CA ASN A 186 -19.18 -1.83 -6.34
C ASN A 186 -19.34 -3.13 -5.54
N TYR A 187 -19.84 -2.99 -4.30
CA TYR A 187 -20.07 -4.13 -3.40
C TYR A 187 -20.92 -5.25 -4.02
N THR A 188 -21.96 -4.87 -4.74
CA THR A 188 -22.89 -5.83 -5.38
C THR A 188 -22.13 -6.68 -6.40
N LYS A 189 -21.35 -6.05 -7.27
CA LYS A 189 -20.54 -6.74 -8.27
C LYS A 189 -19.46 -7.62 -7.65
N PHE A 190 -18.80 -7.15 -6.58
CA PHE A 190 -17.85 -7.96 -5.81
C PHE A 190 -18.52 -9.22 -5.22
N MET A 191 -19.69 -9.07 -4.61
CA MET A 191 -20.45 -10.19 -4.04
C MET A 191 -20.97 -11.17 -5.11
N GLU A 192 -21.33 -10.67 -6.30
CA GLU A 192 -21.71 -11.50 -7.44
C GLU A 192 -20.52 -12.35 -7.93
N LEU A 193 -19.35 -11.75 -8.06
CA LEU A 193 -18.12 -12.45 -8.43
C LEU A 193 -17.73 -13.50 -7.38
N MET A 194 -17.83 -13.17 -6.09
CA MET A 194 -17.63 -14.13 -5.01
C MET A 194 -18.58 -15.33 -5.08
N LYS A 195 -19.87 -15.08 -5.36
CA LYS A 195 -20.87 -16.15 -5.51
C LYS A 195 -20.65 -16.97 -6.77
N ALA A 196 -20.21 -16.36 -7.85
CA ALA A 196 -19.93 -17.04 -9.11
C ALA A 196 -18.69 -17.96 -9.02
N LYS A 197 -17.79 -17.72 -8.07
CA LYS A 197 -16.62 -18.55 -7.83
C LYS A 197 -17.02 -19.86 -7.14
N SER A 198 -17.47 -20.80 -7.94
CA SER A 198 -17.92 -22.14 -7.49
C SER A 198 -16.83 -22.98 -6.83
N SER A 199 -15.55 -22.55 -6.91
CA SER A 199 -14.41 -23.22 -6.28
C SER A 199 -14.16 -22.83 -4.83
N LEU A 200 -14.82 -21.78 -4.32
CA LEU A 200 -14.69 -21.38 -2.91
C LEU A 200 -15.54 -22.28 -2.03
N ASP A 201 -14.90 -22.94 -1.07
CA ASP A 201 -15.63 -23.65 -0.03
C ASP A 201 -16.46 -22.67 0.83
N LYS A 202 -17.43 -23.23 1.55
CA LYS A 202 -18.36 -22.45 2.34
C LYS A 202 -17.67 -21.67 3.47
N GLU A 203 -16.62 -22.23 4.08
CA GLU A 203 -15.86 -21.59 5.16
C GLU A 203 -15.14 -20.34 4.64
N THR A 204 -14.53 -20.43 3.47
CA THR A 204 -13.89 -19.28 2.79
C THR A 204 -14.90 -18.19 2.43
N GLN A 205 -16.07 -18.56 1.88
CA GLN A 205 -17.13 -17.58 1.56
C GLN A 205 -17.65 -16.88 2.82
N ASP A 206 -17.88 -17.61 3.91
CA ASP A 206 -18.34 -17.06 5.18
C ASP A 206 -17.26 -16.15 5.79
N THR A 207 -16.00 -16.54 5.77
CA THR A 207 -14.86 -15.73 6.22
C THR A 207 -14.77 -14.42 5.46
N MET A 208 -14.86 -14.45 4.13
CA MET A 208 -14.81 -13.24 3.27
C MET A 208 -15.98 -12.31 3.57
N ARG A 209 -17.21 -12.86 3.66
CA ARG A 209 -18.40 -12.06 3.97
C ARG A 209 -18.28 -11.40 5.33
N ASP A 210 -17.91 -12.15 6.36
CA ASP A 210 -17.82 -11.65 7.73
C ASP A 210 -16.71 -10.62 7.88
N THR A 211 -15.58 -10.84 7.21
CA THR A 211 -14.45 -9.91 7.16
C THR A 211 -14.85 -8.61 6.50
N PHE A 212 -15.58 -8.66 5.38
CA PHE A 212 -16.08 -7.47 4.69
C PHE A 212 -17.15 -6.73 5.51
N LEU A 213 -18.08 -7.44 6.17
CA LEU A 213 -19.08 -6.84 7.04
C LEU A 213 -18.44 -6.11 8.22
N LYS A 214 -17.39 -6.67 8.82
CA LYS A 214 -16.58 -6.01 9.86
C LYS A 214 -15.96 -4.70 9.34
N LEU A 215 -15.41 -4.69 8.13
CA LEU A 215 -14.87 -3.46 7.52
C LEU A 215 -15.96 -2.38 7.38
N VAL A 216 -17.13 -2.73 6.85
CA VAL A 216 -18.26 -1.80 6.70
C VAL A 216 -18.73 -1.27 8.07
N GLN A 217 -18.87 -2.14 9.06
CA GLN A 217 -19.28 -1.74 10.42
C GLN A 217 -18.26 -0.82 11.08
N LYS A 218 -16.96 -1.10 10.93
CA LYS A 218 -15.89 -0.27 11.48
C LYS A 218 -15.82 1.09 10.79
N SER A 219 -15.93 1.12 9.47
CA SER A 219 -16.00 2.37 8.72
C SER A 219 -17.16 3.25 9.21
N ALA A 220 -18.34 2.67 9.38
CA ALA A 220 -19.52 3.37 9.91
C ALA A 220 -19.33 3.87 11.35
N LYS A 221 -18.76 3.03 12.23
CA LYS A 221 -18.44 3.39 13.62
C LYS A 221 -17.42 4.53 13.69
N THR A 222 -16.34 4.45 12.92
CA THR A 222 -15.29 5.49 12.88
C THR A 222 -15.84 6.82 12.41
N VAL A 223 -16.71 6.83 11.39
CA VAL A 223 -17.39 8.05 10.92
C VAL A 223 -18.32 8.61 12.01
N ALA A 224 -19.11 7.77 12.68
CA ALA A 224 -20.00 8.19 13.75
C ALA A 224 -19.24 8.81 14.92
N GLU A 225 -18.15 8.19 15.38
CA GLU A 225 -17.29 8.72 16.45
C GLU A 225 -16.67 10.07 16.07
N HIS A 226 -16.26 10.24 14.82
CA HIS A 226 -15.73 11.52 14.34
C HIS A 226 -16.78 12.64 14.33
N LEU A 227 -18.04 12.31 14.01
CA LEU A 227 -19.13 13.27 14.01
C LEU A 227 -19.58 13.67 15.42
N LEU A 228 -19.45 12.77 16.41
CA LEU A 228 -19.80 13.02 17.80
C LEU A 228 -18.73 13.83 18.56
N ASN A 229 -17.49 13.84 18.08
CA ASN A 229 -16.36 14.54 18.72
C ASN A 229 -16.05 15.91 18.07
N LYS A 230 -16.91 16.40 17.18
CA LYS A 230 -16.91 17.76 16.64
C LYS A 230 -17.98 18.61 17.30
#